data_8d95657afdac7608ae14f124e69d9013
#
_entry.id   8d95657afdac7608ae14f124e69d9013
#
_cell.length_a   1.000
_cell.length_b   1.000
_cell.length_c   1.000
_cell.angle_alpha   90.00
_cell.angle_beta   90.00
_cell.angle_gamma   90.00
#
_symmetry.space_group_name_H-M   'P 1'
#
loop_
_entity.id
_entity.type
_entity.pdbx_description
1 polymer ?
#
loop_
_entity_poly.entity_id
_entity_poly.type
_entity_poly.pdbx_seq_one_letter_code
_entity_poly.pdbx_strand_id
1 'polypeptide(L)'
;MQYVFSTQNTIHYRFPTHGNDLVMDRADAETSEVFIVVLEPGEAPPLHVHHDTEQVFYILEGKGHLQISESAERHAVKPGDVVRIPPRTYHRIFCDGDKPLRYFSVDCFVGGRPKDEPTWDSHVRAICRLNGWDFDSVKRR
;
A
#
# COMPACT_ATOMS: atom_id res chain seq x y z
N MET A 1 -13.34 -16.37 14.54
CA MET A 1 -12.36 -15.28 14.40
C MET A 1 -11.06 -15.84 13.82
N GLN A 2 -10.54 -15.21 12.80
CA GLN A 2 -9.31 -15.66 12.13
C GLN A 2 -8.09 -14.94 12.72
N TYR A 3 -7.05 -15.69 13.04
CA TYR A 3 -5.80 -15.13 13.60
C TYR A 3 -4.62 -15.24 12.65
N VAL A 4 -4.66 -16.18 11.70
CA VAL A 4 -3.54 -16.45 10.78
C VAL A 4 -3.99 -16.19 9.36
N PHE A 5 -3.23 -15.38 8.64
CA PHE A 5 -3.48 -14.99 7.25
C PHE A 5 -2.25 -15.33 6.42
N SER A 6 -2.46 -15.89 5.22
CA SER A 6 -1.36 -16.34 4.38
C SER A 6 -1.07 -15.35 3.26
N THR A 7 0.21 -15.09 3.05
CA THR A 7 0.66 -14.32 1.88
C THR A 7 0.63 -15.12 0.58
N GLN A 8 0.30 -16.42 0.66
CA GLN A 8 0.24 -17.30 -0.49
C GLN A 8 -1.17 -17.41 -1.10
N ASN A 9 -2.19 -16.93 -0.40
CA ASN A 9 -3.59 -16.96 -0.84
C ASN A 9 -4.18 -15.56 -0.79
N THR A 10 -3.61 -14.64 -1.56
CA THR A 10 -4.03 -13.25 -1.58
C THR A 10 -4.98 -12.99 -2.74
N ILE A 11 -5.76 -11.93 -2.62
CA ILE A 11 -6.47 -11.35 -3.76
C ILE A 11 -5.56 -10.28 -4.35
N HIS A 12 -5.22 -10.45 -5.62
CA HIS A 12 -4.36 -9.52 -6.32
C HIS A 12 -5.16 -8.39 -6.95
N TYR A 13 -4.71 -7.15 -6.74
CA TYR A 13 -5.28 -5.95 -7.35
C TYR A 13 -4.18 -5.28 -8.17
N ARG A 14 -4.40 -5.14 -9.47
CA ARG A 14 -3.43 -4.46 -10.34
C ARG A 14 -3.96 -3.10 -10.76
N PHE A 15 -3.37 -2.03 -10.20
CA PHE A 15 -3.61 -0.65 -10.60
C PHE A 15 -2.71 -0.26 -11.78
N PRO A 16 -3.00 0.83 -12.50
CA PRO A 16 -2.12 1.28 -13.58
C PRO A 16 -0.68 1.56 -13.15
N THR A 17 -0.45 1.90 -11.88
CA THR A 17 0.86 2.33 -11.38
C THR A 17 1.53 1.34 -10.43
N HIS A 18 0.81 0.33 -9.94
CA HIS A 18 1.33 -0.63 -8.96
C HIS A 18 0.36 -1.78 -8.76
N GLY A 19 0.79 -2.79 -8.02
CA GLY A 19 -0.06 -3.90 -7.60
C GLY A 19 -0.15 -4.01 -6.09
N ASN A 20 -1.28 -4.53 -5.60
CA ASN A 20 -1.46 -4.85 -4.19
C ASN A 20 -1.96 -6.29 -4.05
N ASP A 21 -1.31 -7.06 -3.19
CA ASP A 21 -1.79 -8.39 -2.78
C ASP A 21 -2.39 -8.26 -1.39
N LEU A 22 -3.70 -8.40 -1.29
CA LEU A 22 -4.41 -8.28 -0.01
C LEU A 22 -4.15 -9.51 0.84
N VAL A 23 -3.63 -9.30 2.05
CA VAL A 23 -3.36 -10.36 3.03
C VAL A 23 -4.43 -10.40 4.10
N MET A 24 -4.70 -9.26 4.74
CA MET A 24 -5.70 -9.14 5.80
C MET A 24 -6.55 -7.90 5.55
N ASP A 25 -7.82 -8.10 5.29
CA ASP A 25 -8.76 -7.00 5.06
C ASP A 25 -9.01 -6.24 6.37
N ARG A 26 -9.17 -4.92 6.27
CA ARG A 26 -9.59 -4.09 7.41
C ARG A 26 -10.90 -4.57 8.03
N ALA A 27 -11.76 -5.22 7.25
CA ALA A 27 -13.00 -5.80 7.74
C ALA A 27 -12.78 -6.94 8.73
N ASP A 28 -11.62 -7.60 8.68
CA ASP A 28 -11.26 -8.72 9.56
C ASP A 28 -10.43 -8.28 10.77
N ALA A 29 -10.22 -6.99 10.94
CA ALA A 29 -9.43 -6.41 12.02
C ALA A 29 -10.17 -5.22 12.62
N GLU A 30 -9.62 -4.65 13.69
CA GLU A 30 -10.21 -3.49 14.35
C GLU A 30 -9.53 -2.18 13.95
N THR A 31 -8.20 -2.18 13.90
CA THR A 31 -7.40 -0.97 13.71
C THR A 31 -6.33 -1.09 12.64
N SER A 32 -6.34 -2.16 11.85
CA SER A 32 -5.27 -2.39 10.89
C SER A 32 -5.74 -3.16 9.65
N GLU A 33 -4.89 -3.15 8.65
CA GLU A 33 -4.99 -4.01 7.46
C GLU A 33 -3.58 -4.31 6.96
N VAL A 34 -3.43 -5.38 6.21
CA VAL A 34 -2.13 -5.84 5.72
C VAL A 34 -2.22 -6.20 4.25
N PHE A 35 -1.28 -5.70 3.46
CA PHE A 35 -1.17 -6.02 2.04
C PHE A 35 0.29 -5.93 1.60
N ILE A 36 0.60 -6.55 0.48
CA ILE A 36 1.92 -6.45 -0.16
C ILE A 36 1.78 -5.53 -1.36
N VAL A 37 2.66 -4.54 -1.46
CA VAL A 37 2.75 -3.66 -2.62
C VAL A 37 3.80 -4.22 -3.57
N VAL A 38 3.46 -4.25 -4.85
CA VAL A 38 4.35 -4.70 -5.92
C VAL A 38 4.52 -3.56 -6.91
N LEU A 39 5.76 -3.12 -7.10
CA LEU A 39 6.13 -2.11 -8.09
C LEU A 39 7.03 -2.74 -9.12
N GLU A 40 6.61 -2.69 -10.39
CA GLU A 40 7.47 -3.10 -11.49
C GLU A 40 8.55 -2.03 -11.72
N PRO A 41 9.66 -2.37 -12.40
CA PRO A 41 10.71 -1.39 -12.67
C PRO A 41 10.17 -0.08 -13.25
N GLY A 42 10.54 1.04 -12.64
CA GLY A 42 10.11 2.37 -13.03
C GLY A 42 8.74 2.80 -12.51
N GLU A 43 8.01 1.91 -11.84
CA GLU A 43 6.70 2.24 -11.31
C GLU A 43 6.77 2.95 -9.96
N ALA A 44 5.74 3.74 -9.68
CA ALA A 44 5.46 4.35 -8.38
C ALA A 44 3.97 4.63 -8.29
N PRO A 45 3.34 4.42 -7.12
CA PRO A 45 1.98 4.92 -6.92
C PRO A 45 1.98 6.45 -6.98
N PRO A 46 0.83 7.08 -7.20
CA PRO A 46 0.74 8.54 -7.13
C PRO A 46 1.20 9.06 -5.77
N LEU A 47 1.74 10.28 -5.75
CA LEU A 47 2.02 10.96 -4.48
C LEU A 47 0.70 11.13 -3.73
N HIS A 48 0.63 10.66 -2.50
CA HIS A 48 -0.63 10.61 -1.75
C HIS A 48 -0.41 10.82 -0.26
N VAL A 49 -1.51 11.01 0.45
CA VAL A 49 -1.52 11.27 1.89
C VAL A 49 -2.68 10.52 2.52
N HIS A 50 -2.45 10.01 3.72
CA HIS A 50 -3.51 9.45 4.58
C HIS A 50 -3.61 10.31 5.83
N HIS A 51 -4.81 10.76 6.16
CA HIS A 51 -5.01 11.68 7.28
C HIS A 51 -5.12 10.97 8.63
N ASP A 52 -5.61 9.74 8.63
CA ASP A 52 -5.94 8.97 9.82
C ASP A 52 -5.23 7.61 9.89
N THR A 53 -4.18 7.42 9.08
CA THR A 53 -3.47 6.17 8.98
C THR A 53 -1.97 6.39 9.13
N GLU A 54 -1.35 5.64 10.04
CA GLU A 54 0.09 5.47 10.06
C GLU A 54 0.42 4.20 9.30
N GLN A 55 1.38 4.27 8.38
CA GLN A 55 1.82 3.10 7.62
C GLN A 55 3.18 2.62 8.07
N VAL A 56 3.36 1.31 8.09
CA VAL A 56 4.64 0.67 8.34
C VAL A 56 4.90 -0.30 7.19
N PHE A 57 6.06 -0.15 6.54
CA PHE A 57 6.46 -1.04 5.44
C PHE A 57 7.69 -1.84 5.85
N TYR A 58 7.74 -3.09 5.42
CA TYR A 58 8.94 -3.91 5.48
C TYR A 58 9.33 -4.32 4.07
N ILE A 59 10.53 -3.91 3.64
CA ILE A 59 11.00 -4.17 2.27
C ILE A 59 11.41 -5.63 2.16
N LEU A 60 10.74 -6.36 1.27
CA LEU A 60 10.95 -7.80 1.07
C LEU A 60 11.99 -8.08 0.00
N GLU A 61 11.90 -7.40 -1.15
CA GLU A 61 12.82 -7.58 -2.27
C GLU A 61 12.85 -6.35 -3.16
N GLY A 62 13.90 -6.23 -3.96
CA GLY A 62 14.11 -5.09 -4.84
C GLY A 62 14.72 -3.90 -4.12
N LYS A 63 14.84 -2.78 -4.83
CA LYS A 63 15.36 -1.54 -4.27
C LYS A 63 14.60 -0.36 -4.86
N GLY A 64 14.59 0.74 -4.11
CA GLY A 64 13.90 1.94 -4.53
C GLY A 64 14.26 3.13 -3.67
N HIS A 65 13.47 4.17 -3.77
CA HIS A 65 13.59 5.31 -2.89
C HIS A 65 12.21 5.82 -2.47
N LEU A 66 12.13 6.26 -1.23
CA LEU A 66 10.97 6.90 -0.65
C LEU A 66 11.06 8.41 -0.91
N GLN A 67 10.00 8.99 -1.45
CA GLN A 67 9.84 10.43 -1.54
C GLN A 67 8.90 10.88 -0.42
N ILE A 68 9.36 11.84 0.37
CA ILE A 68 8.56 12.49 1.41
C ILE A 68 8.28 13.92 0.97
N SER A 69 7.01 14.31 1.02
CA SER A 69 6.50 15.62 0.64
C SER A 69 6.74 15.96 -0.84
N GLU A 70 6.19 17.08 -1.26
CA GLU A 70 6.37 17.60 -2.62
C GLU A 70 7.78 18.16 -2.86
N SER A 71 8.52 18.43 -1.79
CA SER A 71 9.86 19.03 -1.86
C SER A 71 10.96 18.07 -2.29
N ALA A 72 10.59 16.80 -2.64
CA ALA A 72 11.52 15.81 -3.16
C ALA A 72 12.60 15.36 -2.17
N GLU A 73 12.33 15.38 -0.86
CA GLU A 73 13.13 14.66 0.12
C GLU A 73 13.11 13.16 -0.21
N ARG A 74 14.27 12.53 -0.33
CA ARG A 74 14.39 11.15 -0.79
C ARG A 74 15.21 10.31 0.15
N HIS A 75 14.77 9.05 0.33
CA HIS A 75 15.43 8.06 1.17
C HIS A 75 15.54 6.74 0.42
N ALA A 76 16.74 6.23 0.22
CA ALA A 76 16.94 4.92 -0.40
C ALA A 76 16.37 3.82 0.49
N VAL A 77 15.74 2.80 -0.11
CA VAL A 77 15.23 1.63 0.60
C VAL A 77 15.73 0.35 -0.07
N LYS A 78 15.97 -0.68 0.75
CA LYS A 78 16.45 -1.99 0.33
C LYS A 78 15.85 -3.07 1.21
N PRO A 79 15.97 -4.36 0.84
CA PRO A 79 15.44 -5.46 1.66
C PRO A 79 15.93 -5.39 3.10
N GLY A 80 15.01 -5.60 4.03
CA GLY A 80 15.28 -5.52 5.47
C GLY A 80 15.02 -4.16 6.08
N ASP A 81 14.78 -3.13 5.29
CA ASP A 81 14.47 -1.80 5.82
C ASP A 81 13.00 -1.75 6.26
N VAL A 82 12.76 -1.04 7.36
CA VAL A 82 11.44 -0.68 7.84
C VAL A 82 11.20 0.79 7.55
N VAL A 83 10.08 1.10 6.91
CA VAL A 83 9.67 2.47 6.60
C VAL A 83 8.47 2.82 7.45
N ARG A 84 8.49 3.99 8.05
CA ARG A 84 7.34 4.52 8.80
C ARG A 84 6.84 5.79 8.12
N ILE A 85 5.54 5.82 7.81
CA ILE A 85 4.88 7.01 7.27
C ILE A 85 3.86 7.49 8.29
N PRO A 86 4.11 8.62 8.96
CA PRO A 86 3.13 9.20 9.88
C PRO A 86 1.85 9.61 9.17
N PRO A 87 0.72 9.73 9.89
CA PRO A 87 -0.47 10.34 9.31
C PRO A 87 -0.16 11.74 8.75
N ARG A 88 -0.91 12.17 7.77
CA ARG A 88 -0.81 13.52 7.16
C ARG A 88 0.54 13.81 6.51
N THR A 89 1.20 12.76 5.99
CA THR A 89 2.50 12.87 5.33
C THR A 89 2.37 12.45 3.86
N TYR A 90 2.61 13.37 2.93
CA TYR A 90 2.65 13.04 1.50
C TYR A 90 3.85 12.18 1.20
N HIS A 91 3.63 11.08 0.49
CA HIS A 91 4.68 10.11 0.22
C HIS A 91 4.41 9.26 -1.01
N ARG A 92 5.46 8.65 -1.53
CA ARG A 92 5.41 7.53 -2.48
C ARG A 92 6.77 6.84 -2.53
N ILE A 93 6.77 5.59 -2.99
CA ILE A 93 8.00 4.83 -3.23
C ILE A 93 8.14 4.57 -4.73
N PHE A 94 9.36 4.70 -5.23
CA PHE A 94 9.75 4.39 -6.62
C PHE A 94 10.54 3.09 -6.64
N CYS A 95 10.28 2.25 -7.64
CA CYS A 95 11.12 1.09 -7.94
C CYS A 95 12.29 1.55 -8.82
N ASP A 96 13.50 1.47 -8.30
CA ASP A 96 14.71 1.98 -8.99
C ASP A 96 15.48 0.89 -9.74
N GLY A 97 15.25 -0.38 -9.40
CA GLY A 97 16.01 -1.45 -9.99
C GLY A 97 15.45 -1.97 -11.31
N ASP A 98 16.07 -3.02 -11.81
CA ASP A 98 15.59 -3.79 -12.96
C ASP A 98 14.71 -4.98 -12.54
N LYS A 99 14.46 -5.12 -11.25
CA LYS A 99 13.58 -6.15 -10.65
C LYS A 99 12.44 -5.46 -9.89
N PRO A 100 11.31 -6.17 -9.71
CA PRO A 100 10.23 -5.62 -8.90
C PRO A 100 10.67 -5.29 -7.47
N LEU A 101 10.12 -4.20 -6.96
CA LEU A 101 10.19 -3.86 -5.54
C LEU A 101 8.94 -4.37 -4.87
N ARG A 102 9.09 -5.18 -3.83
CA ARG A 102 7.97 -5.69 -3.05
C ARG A 102 8.15 -5.32 -1.59
N TYR A 103 7.10 -4.82 -0.99
CA TYR A 103 7.13 -4.53 0.43
C TYR A 103 5.80 -4.88 1.11
N PHE A 104 5.93 -5.34 2.34
CA PHE A 104 4.83 -5.68 3.22
C PHE A 104 4.35 -4.40 3.88
N SER A 105 3.07 -4.07 3.74
CA SER A 105 2.50 -2.83 4.27
C SER A 105 1.47 -3.13 5.34
N VAL A 106 1.58 -2.44 6.46
CA VAL A 106 0.59 -2.44 7.53
C VAL A 106 0.03 -1.04 7.65
N ASP A 107 -1.27 -0.90 7.45
CA ASP A 107 -2.00 0.32 7.75
C ASP A 107 -2.52 0.24 9.18
N CYS A 108 -2.18 1.24 9.99
CA CYS A 108 -2.63 1.36 11.36
C CYS A 108 -3.58 2.56 11.46
N PHE A 109 -4.86 2.30 11.68
CA PHE A 109 -5.89 3.34 11.71
C PHE A 109 -5.94 3.99 13.09
N VAL A 110 -5.54 5.25 13.17
CA VAL A 110 -5.39 5.99 14.44
C VAL A 110 -6.73 6.12 15.18
N GLY A 111 -7.81 6.33 14.46
CA GLY A 111 -9.16 6.42 15.03
C GLY A 111 -9.99 5.14 14.89
N GLY A 112 -9.34 4.01 14.58
CA GLY A 112 -10.01 2.76 14.26
C GLY A 112 -10.37 2.67 12.78
N ARG A 113 -11.00 1.57 12.40
CA ARG A 113 -11.39 1.30 11.02
C ARG A 113 -12.21 2.47 10.45
N PRO A 114 -11.84 2.99 9.25
CA PRO A 114 -12.60 4.08 8.62
C PRO A 114 -14.05 3.67 8.36
N LYS A 115 -14.99 4.50 8.78
CA LYS A 115 -16.44 4.21 8.62
C LYS A 115 -16.90 4.34 7.18
N ASP A 116 -16.28 5.24 6.42
CA ASP A 116 -16.61 5.49 5.01
C ASP A 116 -16.06 4.42 4.08
N GLU A 117 -15.02 3.71 4.53
CA GLU A 117 -14.36 2.65 3.78
C GLU A 117 -14.15 1.44 4.69
N PRO A 118 -15.22 0.71 5.02
CA PRO A 118 -15.16 -0.35 6.03
C PRO A 118 -14.51 -1.65 5.54
N THR A 119 -14.31 -1.80 4.24
CA THR A 119 -13.67 -2.97 3.63
C THR A 119 -12.55 -2.53 2.70
N TRP A 120 -11.61 -3.44 2.42
CA TRP A 120 -10.59 -3.19 1.41
C TRP A 120 -11.23 -2.85 0.05
N ASP A 121 -12.29 -3.56 -0.32
CA ASP A 121 -12.98 -3.32 -1.58
C ASP A 121 -13.53 -1.89 -1.67
N SER A 122 -14.15 -1.40 -0.60
CA SER A 122 -14.64 -0.02 -0.55
C SER A 122 -13.50 1.00 -0.64
N HIS A 123 -12.35 0.68 -0.04
CA HIS A 123 -11.13 1.50 -0.14
C HIS A 123 -10.59 1.54 -1.56
N VAL A 124 -10.51 0.39 -2.22
CA VAL A 124 -10.04 0.31 -3.62
C VAL A 124 -10.98 1.08 -4.55
N ARG A 125 -12.29 1.00 -4.33
CA ARG A 125 -13.27 1.81 -5.09
C ARG A 125 -13.03 3.30 -4.94
N ALA A 126 -12.73 3.75 -3.72
CA ALA A 126 -12.43 5.16 -3.44
C ALA A 126 -11.13 5.60 -4.14
N ILE A 127 -10.09 4.78 -4.10
CA ILE A 127 -8.83 5.05 -4.81
C ILE A 127 -9.07 5.16 -6.32
N CYS A 128 -9.86 4.26 -6.88
CA CYS A 128 -10.17 4.29 -8.31
C CYS A 128 -10.92 5.56 -8.70
N ARG A 129 -11.92 5.97 -7.91
CA ARG A 129 -12.62 7.24 -8.15
C ARG A 129 -11.70 8.45 -8.10
N LEU A 130 -10.82 8.48 -7.11
CA LEU A 130 -9.88 9.58 -6.91
C LEU A 130 -8.91 9.73 -8.10
N ASN A 131 -8.48 8.62 -8.67
CA ASN A 131 -7.46 8.60 -9.73
C ASN A 131 -8.07 8.43 -11.14
N GLY A 132 -9.38 8.30 -11.26
CA GLY A 132 -10.02 8.08 -12.56
C GLY A 132 -9.78 6.68 -13.13
N TRP A 133 -9.55 5.68 -12.28
CA TRP A 133 -9.34 4.30 -12.69
C TRP A 133 -10.63 3.50 -12.64
N ASP A 134 -10.74 2.51 -13.55
CA ASP A 134 -11.87 1.59 -13.59
C ASP A 134 -11.68 0.46 -12.59
N PHE A 135 -12.52 0.41 -11.57
CA PHE A 135 -12.47 -0.61 -10.54
C PHE A 135 -12.58 -2.03 -11.11
N ASP A 136 -13.45 -2.24 -12.10
CA ASP A 136 -13.66 -3.58 -12.66
C ASP A 136 -12.43 -4.11 -13.39
N SER A 137 -11.57 -3.22 -13.86
CA SER A 137 -10.30 -3.59 -14.50
C SER A 137 -9.18 -3.85 -13.49
N VAL A 138 -9.35 -3.40 -12.26
CA VAL A 138 -8.31 -3.48 -11.22
C VAL A 138 -8.40 -4.78 -10.44
N LYS A 139 -9.58 -5.17 -9.98
CA LYS A 139 -9.75 -6.35 -9.13
C LYS A 139 -9.45 -7.62 -9.92
N ARG A 140 -8.56 -8.46 -9.37
CA ARG A 140 -8.17 -9.75 -9.92
C ARG A 140 -8.18 -10.81 -8.81
N ARG A 141 -8.13 -12.04 -9.21
CA ARG A 141 -8.04 -13.16 -8.28
C ARG A 141 -6.69 -13.86 -8.38
#